data_61072f738e59f54149fbd38134fa6cf1
#
_entry.id   61072f738e59f54149fbd38134fa6cf1
#
_cell.length_a   1.000
_cell.length_b   1.000
_cell.length_c   1.000
_cell.angle_alpha   90.00
_cell.angle_beta   90.00
_cell.angle_gamma   90.00
#
_symmetry.space_group_name_H-M   'P 1'
#
loop_
_entity.id
_entity.type
_entity.pdbx_description
1 polymer ?
#
loop_
_entity_poly.entity_id
_entity_poly.type
_entity_poly.pdbx_seq_one_letter_code
_entity_poly.pdbx_strand_id
1 'polypeptide(L)'
;MKRQEVSNEVSEAKGSVKIGSLLGSFSFRLDPKRRITIPSILRNRMGSPAIVYVVPSLSGKRCLEIFQPEAFENRLEELNRASLTNPDVSDFVTMIGRVSETLDVDVQGRIRISDSLLNHIGVDRDVVIVGAMNRLQVWAAGNEPALEEAFAKVISVAKLVDF
;
A
#
# COMPACT_ATOMS: atom_id res chain seq x y z
N MET A 1 33.33 10.48 -49.49
CA MET A 1 32.47 11.13 -48.49
C MET A 1 31.74 10.04 -47.73
N LYS A 2 32.20 9.73 -46.54
CA LYS A 2 31.53 8.76 -45.65
C LYS A 2 30.49 9.53 -44.84
N ARG A 3 29.19 9.17 -44.99
CA ARG A 3 28.13 9.61 -44.08
C ARG A 3 28.30 8.86 -42.77
N GLN A 4 28.54 9.59 -41.70
CA GLN A 4 28.40 9.05 -40.35
C GLN A 4 26.91 8.91 -40.06
N GLU A 5 26.47 7.65 -39.89
CA GLU A 5 25.21 7.36 -39.28
C GLU A 5 25.34 7.64 -37.77
N VAL A 6 24.68 8.69 -37.33
CA VAL A 6 24.48 8.95 -35.91
C VAL A 6 23.36 8.00 -35.48
N SER A 7 23.72 6.89 -34.83
CA SER A 7 22.78 6.05 -34.15
C SER A 7 22.22 6.82 -32.97
N ASN A 8 20.99 7.29 -33.13
CA ASN A 8 20.17 7.80 -32.08
C ASN A 8 19.79 6.60 -31.17
N GLU A 9 20.59 6.35 -30.16
CA GLU A 9 20.11 5.58 -29.03
C GLU A 9 19.07 6.42 -28.30
N VAL A 10 17.81 6.16 -28.62
CA VAL A 10 16.69 6.64 -27.83
C VAL A 10 16.77 5.86 -26.51
N SER A 11 17.36 6.48 -25.50
CA SER A 11 17.21 6.09 -24.13
C SER A 11 15.70 6.11 -23.83
N GLU A 12 15.07 4.94 -23.85
CA GLU A 12 13.73 4.77 -23.33
C GLU A 12 13.80 5.11 -21.83
N ALA A 13 13.46 6.35 -21.50
CA ALA A 13 13.11 6.74 -20.18
C ALA A 13 11.96 5.82 -19.76
N LYS A 14 12.22 4.90 -18.81
CA LYS A 14 11.18 4.16 -18.12
C LYS A 14 10.24 5.20 -17.54
N GLY A 15 9.13 5.45 -18.22
CA GLY A 15 8.10 6.36 -17.77
C GLY A 15 7.64 5.89 -16.39
N SER A 16 7.92 6.68 -15.35
CA SER A 16 7.36 6.42 -14.04
C SER A 16 5.85 6.44 -14.20
N VAL A 17 5.20 5.31 -13.95
CA VAL A 17 3.75 5.23 -13.93
C VAL A 17 3.28 6.21 -12.85
N LYS A 18 2.66 7.31 -13.27
CA LYS A 18 2.05 8.26 -12.34
C LYS A 18 0.92 7.55 -11.62
N ILE A 19 1.17 7.18 -10.39
CA ILE A 19 0.17 6.57 -9.52
C ILE A 19 -0.82 7.66 -9.15
N GLY A 20 -2.09 7.45 -9.51
CA GLY A 20 -3.15 8.34 -9.10
C GLY A 20 -3.41 8.24 -7.60
N SER A 21 -4.00 9.29 -7.02
CA SER A 21 -4.43 9.24 -5.62
C SER A 21 -5.49 8.17 -5.41
N LEU A 22 -5.30 7.36 -4.37
CA LEU A 22 -6.20 6.30 -3.97
C LEU A 22 -7.21 6.86 -2.98
N LEU A 23 -8.47 6.90 -3.38
CA LEU A 23 -9.56 7.46 -2.57
C LEU A 23 -10.76 6.51 -2.61
N GLY A 24 -11.57 6.57 -1.59
CA GLY A 24 -12.83 5.82 -1.48
C GLY A 24 -12.77 4.73 -0.42
N SER A 25 -13.93 4.18 -0.14
CA SER A 25 -14.14 3.13 0.86
C SER A 25 -14.99 2.02 0.25
N PHE A 26 -14.56 0.78 0.41
CA PHE A 26 -15.16 -0.38 -0.24
C PHE A 26 -15.27 -1.53 0.75
N SER A 27 -16.45 -2.11 0.86
CA SER A 27 -16.72 -3.26 1.72
C SER A 27 -16.61 -4.56 0.95
N PHE A 28 -15.88 -5.53 1.50
CA PHE A 28 -15.70 -6.85 0.92
C PHE A 28 -15.86 -7.94 1.98
N ARG A 29 -16.16 -9.12 1.50
CA ARG A 29 -16.08 -10.35 2.30
C ARG A 29 -14.91 -11.19 1.82
N LEU A 30 -14.16 -11.78 2.74
CA LEU A 30 -13.16 -12.79 2.40
C LEU A 30 -13.84 -13.94 1.64
N ASP A 31 -13.19 -14.41 0.58
CA ASP A 31 -13.63 -15.61 -0.11
C ASP A 31 -13.35 -16.88 0.73
N PRO A 32 -13.82 -18.07 0.31
CA PRO A 32 -13.58 -19.33 1.05
C PRO A 32 -12.09 -19.66 1.22
N LYS A 33 -11.22 -19.13 0.35
CA LYS A 33 -9.76 -19.26 0.43
C LYS A 33 -9.10 -18.09 1.18
N ARG A 34 -9.90 -17.27 1.88
CA ARG A 34 -9.45 -16.10 2.66
C ARG A 34 -8.69 -15.06 1.83
N ARG A 35 -9.13 -14.87 0.58
CA ARG A 35 -8.60 -13.81 -0.28
C ARG A 35 -9.53 -12.61 -0.26
N ILE A 36 -8.95 -11.43 -0.41
CA ILE A 36 -9.67 -10.18 -0.65
C ILE A 36 -9.41 -9.71 -2.08
N THR A 37 -10.39 -9.01 -2.64
CA THR A 37 -10.25 -8.39 -3.97
C THR A 37 -9.90 -6.92 -3.81
N ILE A 38 -8.80 -6.49 -4.41
CA ILE A 38 -8.51 -5.06 -4.54
C ILE A 38 -9.48 -4.50 -5.59
N PRO A 39 -10.28 -3.47 -5.25
CA PRO A 39 -11.20 -2.85 -6.20
C PRO A 39 -10.50 -2.45 -7.49
N SER A 40 -11.10 -2.77 -8.64
CA SER A 40 -10.47 -2.53 -9.94
C SER A 40 -10.09 -1.06 -10.16
N ILE A 41 -10.93 -0.14 -9.69
CA ILE A 41 -10.65 1.30 -9.76
C ILE A 41 -9.39 1.69 -8.99
N LEU A 42 -9.16 1.12 -7.80
CA LEU A 42 -7.96 1.37 -6.99
C LEU A 42 -6.76 0.64 -7.58
N ARG A 43 -6.94 -0.61 -8.00
CA ARG A 43 -5.88 -1.41 -8.64
C ARG A 43 -5.33 -0.73 -9.90
N ASN A 44 -6.19 -0.20 -10.76
CA ASN A 44 -5.77 0.52 -11.94
C ASN A 44 -4.97 1.78 -11.60
N ARG A 45 -5.39 2.51 -10.57
CA ARG A 45 -4.66 3.70 -10.08
C ARG A 45 -3.33 3.36 -9.41
N MET A 46 -3.17 2.15 -8.89
CA MET A 46 -1.89 1.61 -8.40
C MET A 46 -0.96 1.16 -9.54
N GLY A 47 -1.38 1.24 -10.79
CA GLY A 47 -0.61 0.76 -11.94
C GLY A 47 -0.77 -0.73 -12.20
N SER A 48 -1.84 -1.36 -11.73
CA SER A 48 -2.11 -2.80 -11.88
C SER A 48 -0.92 -3.67 -11.50
N PRO A 49 -0.37 -3.54 -10.29
CA PRO A 49 0.85 -4.23 -9.89
C PRO A 49 0.65 -5.75 -9.85
N ALA A 50 1.68 -6.51 -10.22
CA ALA A 50 1.68 -7.97 -10.10
C ALA A 50 1.88 -8.45 -8.66
N ILE A 51 2.54 -7.63 -7.84
CA ILE A 51 2.74 -7.86 -6.41
C ILE A 51 2.39 -6.60 -5.61
N VAL A 52 2.07 -6.79 -4.34
CA VAL A 52 1.89 -5.71 -3.36
C VAL A 52 2.61 -6.05 -2.07
N TYR A 53 2.99 -5.01 -1.32
CA TYR A 53 3.48 -5.16 0.04
C TYR A 53 2.34 -4.90 1.02
N VAL A 54 2.21 -5.77 2.01
CA VAL A 54 1.22 -5.65 3.08
C VAL A 54 1.94 -5.55 4.41
N VAL A 55 1.69 -4.48 5.13
CA VAL A 55 2.33 -4.19 6.41
C VAL A 55 1.30 -3.79 7.46
N PRO A 56 1.50 -4.09 8.74
CA PRO A 56 0.71 -3.48 9.80
C PRO A 56 0.87 -1.97 9.78
N SER A 57 -0.17 -1.23 10.15
CA SER A 57 -0.09 0.22 10.21
C SER A 57 0.98 0.68 11.22
N LEU A 58 1.94 1.46 10.74
CA LEU A 58 3.02 2.00 11.56
C LEU A 58 2.60 3.22 12.38
N SER A 59 1.40 3.74 12.15
CA SER A 59 0.81 4.87 12.90
C SER A 59 -0.01 4.44 14.12
N GLY A 60 0.06 3.17 14.50
CA GLY A 60 -0.66 2.62 15.65
C GLY A 60 -2.15 2.37 15.41
N LYS A 61 -2.63 2.51 14.19
CA LYS A 61 -3.99 2.14 13.81
C LYS A 61 -4.12 0.63 13.69
N ARG A 62 -5.27 0.09 14.04
CA ARG A 62 -5.55 -1.34 13.93
C ARG A 62 -6.01 -1.70 12.51
N CYS A 63 -5.14 -1.45 11.52
CA CYS A 63 -5.36 -1.80 10.13
C CYS A 63 -4.07 -2.29 9.48
N LEU A 64 -4.19 -2.89 8.31
CA LEU A 64 -3.06 -3.20 7.44
C LEU A 64 -2.95 -2.12 6.36
N GLU A 65 -1.75 -1.87 5.89
CA GLU A 65 -1.49 -0.97 4.79
C GLU A 65 -0.96 -1.77 3.60
N ILE A 66 -1.51 -1.51 2.41
CA ILE A 66 -1.10 -2.14 1.16
C ILE A 66 -0.44 -1.09 0.28
N PHE A 67 0.79 -1.38 -0.11
CA PHE A 67 1.59 -0.54 -0.99
C PHE A 67 1.86 -1.24 -2.31
N GLN A 68 1.81 -0.49 -3.39
CA GLN A 68 2.44 -0.94 -4.63
C GLN A 68 3.98 -0.89 -4.48
N PRO A 69 4.74 -1.75 -5.23
CA PRO A 69 6.17 -1.93 -4.99
C PRO A 69 6.97 -0.63 -5.00
N GLU A 70 6.84 0.18 -6.03
CA GLU A 70 7.65 1.39 -6.21
C GLU A 70 7.51 2.38 -5.05
N ALA A 71 6.28 2.54 -4.52
CA ALA A 71 6.04 3.45 -3.40
C ALA A 71 6.67 2.97 -2.09
N PHE A 72 6.82 1.68 -1.90
CA PHE A 72 7.34 1.09 -0.66
C PHE A 72 8.85 0.87 -0.71
N GLU A 73 9.38 0.45 -1.85
CA GLU A 73 10.81 0.16 -2.03
C GLU A 73 11.68 1.38 -1.76
N ASN A 74 11.27 2.56 -2.20
CA ASN A 74 11.99 3.80 -1.91
C ASN A 74 12.13 4.06 -0.39
N ARG A 75 11.07 3.78 0.38
CA ARG A 75 11.10 3.90 1.84
C ARG A 75 12.00 2.85 2.48
N LEU A 76 11.98 1.62 1.95
CA LEU A 76 12.85 0.55 2.44
C LEU A 76 14.32 0.84 2.19
N GLU A 77 14.67 1.46 1.07
CA GLU A 77 16.05 1.86 0.79
C GLU A 77 16.58 2.91 1.78
N GLU A 78 15.77 3.91 2.10
CA GLU A 78 16.12 4.92 3.10
C GLU A 78 16.32 4.29 4.48
N LEU A 79 15.42 3.42 4.90
CA LEU A 79 15.53 2.69 6.16
C LEU A 79 16.74 1.76 6.18
N ASN A 80 17.02 1.08 5.08
CA ASN A 80 18.16 0.18 4.99
C ASN A 80 19.48 0.94 5.15
N ARG A 81 19.62 2.09 4.51
CA ARG A 81 20.82 2.94 4.68
C ARG A 81 20.99 3.39 6.13
N ALA A 82 19.93 3.84 6.78
CA ALA A 82 19.97 4.26 8.17
C ALA A 82 20.28 3.10 9.13
N SER A 83 19.83 1.87 8.80
CA SER A 83 20.06 0.68 9.63
C SER A 83 21.52 0.26 9.72
N LEU A 84 22.35 0.62 8.74
CA LEU A 84 23.77 0.29 8.74
C LEU A 84 24.58 1.03 9.83
N THR A 85 24.06 2.14 10.31
CA THR A 85 24.76 3.01 11.27
C THR A 85 23.99 3.23 12.56
N ASN A 86 22.74 2.83 12.64
CA ASN A 86 21.88 3.02 13.80
C ASN A 86 21.25 1.68 14.25
N PRO A 87 21.65 1.14 15.42
CA PRO A 87 21.14 -0.13 15.93
C PRO A 87 19.62 -0.17 16.13
N ASP A 88 18.99 0.93 16.57
CA ASP A 88 17.54 0.99 16.77
C ASP A 88 16.79 0.87 15.43
N VAL A 89 17.33 1.48 14.38
CA VAL A 89 16.80 1.36 13.03
C VAL A 89 17.00 -0.04 12.47
N SER A 90 18.13 -0.68 12.78
CA SER A 90 18.40 -2.07 12.39
C SER A 90 17.39 -3.03 13.02
N ASP A 91 17.08 -2.87 14.29
CA ASP A 91 16.06 -3.66 14.99
C ASP A 91 14.67 -3.43 14.38
N PHE A 92 14.33 -2.17 14.10
CA PHE A 92 13.07 -1.83 13.43
C PHE A 92 12.94 -2.49 12.06
N VAL A 93 13.99 -2.46 11.24
CA VAL A 93 14.01 -3.12 9.92
C VAL A 93 13.80 -4.63 10.04
N THR A 94 14.40 -5.26 11.03
CA THR A 94 14.19 -6.68 11.31
C THR A 94 12.73 -6.97 11.70
N MET A 95 12.15 -6.14 12.55
CA MET A 95 10.76 -6.30 13.00
C MET A 95 9.77 -6.09 11.87
N ILE A 96 9.92 -5.04 11.06
CA ILE A 96 9.03 -4.79 9.92
C ILE A 96 9.14 -5.89 8.87
N GLY A 97 10.34 -6.41 8.62
CA GLY A 97 10.54 -7.54 7.74
C GLY A 97 9.84 -8.81 8.23
N ARG A 98 9.76 -8.99 9.54
CA ARG A 98 9.10 -10.16 10.15
C ARG A 98 7.56 -10.11 10.04
N VAL A 99 6.96 -8.93 10.11
CA VAL A 99 5.50 -8.75 10.15
C VAL A 99 4.90 -8.30 8.82
N SER A 100 5.71 -8.10 7.80
CA SER A 100 5.27 -7.67 6.47
C SER A 100 5.25 -8.83 5.49
N GLU A 101 4.42 -8.72 4.47
CA GLU A 101 4.28 -9.73 3.44
C GLU A 101 4.38 -9.12 2.04
N THR A 102 5.02 -9.85 1.13
CA THR A 102 4.95 -9.60 -0.31
C THR A 102 3.96 -10.58 -0.91
N LEU A 103 2.90 -10.09 -1.51
CA LEU A 103 1.80 -10.90 -2.01
C LEU A 103 1.61 -10.74 -3.50
N ASP A 104 1.40 -11.86 -4.18
CA ASP A 104 0.99 -11.86 -5.58
C ASP A 104 -0.46 -11.36 -5.71
N VAL A 105 -0.71 -10.55 -6.74
CA VAL A 105 -2.05 -10.13 -7.15
C VAL A 105 -2.46 -11.00 -8.32
N ASP A 106 -3.53 -11.78 -8.18
CA ASP A 106 -4.00 -12.64 -9.25
C ASP A 106 -4.68 -11.84 -10.38
N VAL A 107 -5.01 -12.51 -11.47
CA VAL A 107 -5.62 -11.88 -12.67
C VAL A 107 -6.95 -11.20 -12.36
N GLN A 108 -7.64 -11.61 -11.30
CA GLN A 108 -8.90 -11.02 -10.84
C GLN A 108 -8.70 -9.91 -9.78
N GLY A 109 -7.45 -9.59 -9.46
CA GLY A 109 -7.11 -8.59 -8.46
C GLY A 109 -7.23 -9.06 -7.01
N ARG A 110 -7.18 -10.37 -6.79
CA ARG A 110 -7.28 -10.94 -5.44
C ARG A 110 -5.90 -11.14 -4.84
N ILE A 111 -5.81 -10.94 -3.54
CA ILE A 111 -4.63 -11.24 -2.73
C ILE A 111 -5.04 -12.10 -1.53
N ARG A 112 -4.11 -12.93 -1.06
CA ARG A 112 -4.30 -13.72 0.14
C ARG A 112 -3.39 -13.21 1.25
N ILE A 113 -3.97 -12.50 2.19
CA ILE A 113 -3.28 -12.04 3.40
C ILE A 113 -3.24 -13.21 4.40
N SER A 114 -2.13 -13.38 5.10
CA SER A 114 -2.01 -14.44 6.12
C SER A 114 -3.02 -14.27 7.25
N ASP A 115 -3.37 -15.39 7.85
CA ASP A 115 -4.25 -15.38 9.02
C ASP A 115 -3.64 -14.61 10.19
N SER A 116 -2.32 -14.61 10.31
CA SER A 116 -1.58 -13.85 11.32
C SER A 116 -1.87 -12.35 11.22
N LEU A 117 -1.78 -11.77 10.02
CA LEU A 117 -2.07 -10.35 9.79
C LEU A 117 -3.56 -10.04 9.94
N LEU A 118 -4.43 -10.89 9.41
CA LEU A 118 -5.88 -10.71 9.55
C LEU A 118 -6.32 -10.76 11.02
N ASN A 119 -5.78 -11.69 11.81
CA ASN A 119 -6.06 -11.79 13.24
C ASN A 119 -5.54 -10.57 14.01
N HIS A 120 -4.37 -10.04 13.62
CA HIS A 120 -3.80 -8.84 14.22
C HIS A 120 -4.76 -7.65 14.16
N ILE A 121 -5.50 -7.50 13.07
CA ILE A 121 -6.49 -6.44 12.91
C ILE A 121 -7.92 -6.85 13.27
N GLY A 122 -8.12 -8.09 13.70
CA GLY A 122 -9.41 -8.61 14.18
C GLY A 122 -10.41 -8.92 13.08
N VAL A 123 -9.94 -9.30 11.89
CA VAL A 123 -10.82 -9.71 10.79
C VAL A 123 -11.34 -11.12 11.02
N ASP A 124 -12.66 -11.27 10.97
CA ASP A 124 -13.34 -12.57 10.89
C ASP A 124 -13.68 -12.90 9.44
N ARG A 125 -14.56 -12.13 8.81
CA ARG A 125 -15.04 -12.35 7.44
C ARG A 125 -15.08 -11.11 6.59
N ASP A 126 -15.50 -10.01 7.17
CA ASP A 126 -15.80 -8.79 6.44
C ASP A 126 -14.71 -7.77 6.67
N VAL A 127 -14.28 -7.12 5.59
CA VAL A 127 -13.25 -6.10 5.57
C VAL A 127 -13.74 -4.83 4.89
N VAL A 128 -13.16 -3.71 5.27
CA VAL A 128 -13.32 -2.44 4.57
C VAL A 128 -11.95 -2.01 4.04
N ILE A 129 -11.86 -1.74 2.74
CA ILE A 129 -10.69 -1.21 2.09
C ILE A 129 -10.87 0.29 1.89
N VAL A 130 -9.96 1.07 2.42
CA VAL A 130 -9.98 2.54 2.34
C VAL A 130 -8.76 3.01 1.54
N GLY A 131 -8.99 3.84 0.54
CA GLY A 131 -7.91 4.54 -0.16
C GLY A 131 -7.33 5.64 0.71
N ALA A 132 -6.02 5.62 0.95
CA ALA A 132 -5.29 6.57 1.78
C ALA A 132 -4.16 7.24 0.98
N MET A 133 -4.51 7.86 -0.12
CA MET A 133 -3.67 8.62 -1.06
C MET A 133 -2.66 7.73 -1.83
N ASN A 134 -1.58 7.32 -1.21
CA ASN A 134 -0.51 6.52 -1.83
C ASN A 134 -0.48 5.05 -1.40
N ARG A 135 -1.50 4.63 -0.65
CA ARG A 135 -1.65 3.27 -0.14
C ARG A 135 -3.11 2.94 0.11
N LEU A 136 -3.39 1.67 0.30
CA LEU A 136 -4.69 1.20 0.77
C LEU A 136 -4.59 0.83 2.24
N GLN A 137 -5.68 0.99 2.98
CA GLN A 137 -5.84 0.47 4.33
C GLN A 137 -6.89 -0.63 4.34
N VAL A 138 -6.60 -1.72 5.02
CA VAL A 138 -7.54 -2.83 5.23
C VAL A 138 -7.94 -2.85 6.70
N TRP A 139 -9.21 -2.70 6.95
CA TRP A 139 -9.82 -2.69 8.28
C TRP A 139 -10.73 -3.90 8.46
N ALA A 140 -10.78 -4.44 9.67
CA ALA A 140 -11.93 -5.28 10.03
C ALA A 140 -13.19 -4.43 9.96
N ALA A 141 -14.24 -4.93 9.33
CA ALA A 141 -15.50 -4.19 9.19
C ALA A 141 -16.03 -3.75 10.56
N GLY A 142 -16.35 -2.48 10.69
CA GLY A 142 -16.75 -1.83 11.93
C GLY A 142 -15.62 -1.16 12.72
N ASN A 143 -14.35 -1.40 12.36
CA ASN A 143 -13.18 -0.76 13.00
C ASN A 143 -12.61 0.41 12.18
N GLU A 144 -13.06 0.56 10.94
CA GLU A 144 -12.74 1.74 10.13
C GLU A 144 -13.32 3.00 10.77
N PRO A 145 -12.70 4.19 10.55
CA PRO A 145 -13.25 5.44 11.04
C PRO A 145 -14.69 5.64 10.57
N ALA A 146 -15.60 5.96 11.49
CA ALA A 146 -16.98 6.25 11.14
C ALA A 146 -17.05 7.50 10.23
N LEU A 147 -17.96 7.52 9.26
CA LEU A 147 -18.05 8.63 8.29
C LEU A 147 -18.28 9.98 8.96
N GLU A 148 -19.12 10.04 9.98
CA GLU A 148 -19.38 11.28 10.72
C GLU A 148 -18.13 11.80 11.43
N GLU A 149 -17.36 10.90 12.06
CA GLU A 149 -16.09 11.23 12.68
C GLU A 149 -15.05 11.67 11.63
N ALA A 150 -15.02 11.00 10.48
CA ALA A 150 -14.12 11.35 9.39
C ALA A 150 -14.43 12.75 8.85
N PHE A 151 -15.70 13.09 8.62
CA PHE A 151 -16.09 14.43 8.19
C PHE A 151 -15.66 15.51 9.18
N ALA A 152 -15.92 15.30 10.47
CA ALA A 152 -15.54 16.26 11.50
C ALA A 152 -14.03 16.46 11.59
N LYS A 153 -13.25 15.38 11.54
CA LYS A 153 -11.78 15.44 11.59
C LYS A 153 -11.17 16.06 10.35
N VAL A 154 -11.66 15.73 9.15
CA VAL A 154 -11.14 16.33 7.90
C VAL A 154 -11.26 17.85 7.95
N ILE A 155 -12.40 18.37 8.36
CA ILE A 155 -12.62 19.82 8.46
C ILE A 155 -11.68 20.46 9.49
N SER A 156 -11.49 19.82 10.64
CA SER A 156 -10.64 20.37 11.70
C SER A 156 -9.15 20.33 11.33
N VAL A 157 -8.70 19.23 10.71
CA VAL A 157 -7.27 19.04 10.34
C VAL A 157 -6.91 19.85 9.10
N ALA A 158 -7.82 20.02 8.15
CA ALA A 158 -7.58 20.83 6.96
C ALA A 158 -7.11 22.26 7.32
N LYS A 159 -7.64 22.83 8.40
CA LYS A 159 -7.20 24.13 8.91
C LYS A 159 -5.78 24.13 9.47
N LEU A 160 -5.29 22.97 9.95
CA LEU A 160 -3.95 22.85 10.52
C LEU A 160 -2.88 22.63 9.44
N VAL A 161 -3.27 22.08 8.30
CA VAL A 161 -2.34 21.78 7.19
C VAL A 161 -2.44 22.78 6.03
N ASP A 162 -3.20 23.86 6.23
CA ASP A 162 -3.39 24.95 5.26
C ASP A 162 -3.85 24.43 3.88
N PHE A 163 -4.84 23.56 3.93
CA PHE A 163 -5.39 22.90 2.74
C PHE A 163 -6.44 23.76 2.05
#